data_f109850e827628c6514c917d7c3726ee
#
_entry.id   f109850e827628c6514c917d7c3726ee
#
_cell.length_a   1.000
_cell.length_b   1.000
_cell.length_c   1.000
_cell.angle_alpha   90.00
_cell.angle_beta   90.00
_cell.angle_gamma   90.00
#
_symmetry.space_group_name_H-M   'P 1'
#
loop_
_entity.id
_entity.type
_entity.pdbx_description
1 polymer ?
#
loop_
_entity_poly.entity_id
_entity_poly.type
_entity_poly.pdbx_seq_one_letter_code
_entity_poly.pdbx_strand_id
1 'polypeptide(L)'
;MKLSDVALKVLKWFSLSVLMLANGALAQTTPRQVAITIDDLPYADARPCNEHETVANTKKLLEPIRAAKVPVVGFVIGERCGNLGPEERRDLLKMWMDGGAELGNHTWSHPDLNRVPLEEYEKEILATDEYLHHTIGPLKVRYFRPPYLHDGATAETKRLLQSFLTRHNYQEAPVTLDNNDWVFAAAYRRAIKENDAALAERIEDAYIPYMESIAAFFERRSVEVLGRECPQVLLIHASRLNAKMLPTLLQMFRERGYTFVSLEQAMNDKCYRTPDTYVGRKGLSWIHRWGLARGKPIEPEPEEPVWVDKLSSQPLK
;
A
#
# COMPACT_ATOMS: atom_id res chain seq x y z
N MET A 1 94.81 16.70 30.43
CA MET A 1 95.03 16.86 28.99
C MET A 1 93.81 16.26 28.24
N LYS A 2 93.00 17.15 27.76
CA LYS A 2 91.86 17.02 26.83
C LYS A 2 91.07 15.71 26.77
N LEU A 3 89.92 15.73 27.41
CA LEU A 3 88.79 14.86 27.16
C LEU A 3 88.06 15.37 25.91
N SER A 4 87.89 14.54 24.93
CA SER A 4 87.19 14.82 23.72
C SER A 4 85.77 14.34 23.86
N ASP A 5 84.89 15.20 23.41
CA ASP A 5 83.45 15.11 23.37
C ASP A 5 82.92 13.84 22.73
N VAL A 6 82.16 13.06 23.51
CA VAL A 6 81.27 12.05 22.97
C VAL A 6 79.87 12.67 22.92
N ALA A 7 79.52 13.12 21.75
CA ALA A 7 78.22 13.66 21.47
C ALA A 7 77.13 12.54 21.58
N LEU A 8 76.35 12.68 22.61
CA LEU A 8 75.17 11.83 22.83
C LEU A 8 74.11 12.17 21.78
N LYS A 9 74.08 11.42 20.70
CA LYS A 9 72.98 11.48 19.76
C LYS A 9 71.72 10.77 20.36
N VAL A 10 70.92 11.56 21.04
CA VAL A 10 69.58 11.13 21.44
C VAL A 10 68.73 11.09 20.17
N LEU A 11 68.56 9.90 19.67
CA LEU A 11 67.65 9.62 18.57
C LEU A 11 66.17 9.75 19.08
N LYS A 12 65.61 10.93 18.89
CA LYS A 12 64.16 11.13 19.13
C LYS A 12 63.37 10.30 18.10
N TRP A 13 62.89 9.16 18.54
CA TRP A 13 61.86 8.43 17.83
C TRP A 13 60.57 9.23 17.96
N PHE A 14 60.25 10.02 16.95
CA PHE A 14 58.91 10.54 16.75
C PHE A 14 58.06 9.36 16.34
N SER A 15 57.37 8.78 17.31
CA SER A 15 56.25 7.89 17.04
C SER A 15 55.15 8.73 16.40
N LEU A 16 55.12 8.74 15.08
CA LEU A 16 54.01 9.28 14.30
C LEU A 16 52.87 8.30 14.46
N SER A 17 52.08 8.47 15.53
CA SER A 17 50.79 7.80 15.67
C SER A 17 49.90 8.35 14.59
N VAL A 18 49.87 7.68 13.45
CA VAL A 18 48.83 7.88 12.43
C VAL A 18 47.54 7.42 13.07
N LEU A 19 46.81 8.37 13.65
CA LEU A 19 45.42 8.20 14.03
C LEU A 19 44.65 7.99 12.72
N MET A 20 44.52 6.73 12.27
CA MET A 20 43.54 6.39 11.27
C MET A 20 42.19 6.70 11.90
N LEU A 21 41.71 7.92 11.69
CA LEU A 21 40.30 8.22 11.77
C LEU A 21 39.62 7.30 10.74
N ALA A 22 39.20 6.14 11.21
CA ALA A 22 38.21 5.36 10.50
C ALA A 22 36.97 6.25 10.40
N ASN A 23 36.94 7.08 9.36
CA ASN A 23 35.69 7.63 8.86
C ASN A 23 34.85 6.43 8.41
N GLY A 24 34.28 5.74 9.38
CA GLY A 24 33.10 4.94 9.15
C GLY A 24 32.06 5.92 8.62
N ALA A 25 32.04 6.10 7.30
CA ALA A 25 30.89 6.65 6.64
C ALA A 25 29.73 5.76 7.11
N LEU A 26 29.01 6.21 8.15
CA LEU A 26 27.67 5.73 8.41
C LEU A 26 26.97 5.96 7.09
N ALA A 27 26.84 4.89 6.31
CA ALA A 27 26.00 4.90 5.15
C ALA A 27 24.67 5.42 5.68
N GLN A 28 24.34 6.67 5.37
CA GLN A 28 23.03 7.22 5.64
C GLN A 28 22.07 6.30 4.89
N THR A 29 21.55 5.32 5.61
CA THR A 29 20.47 4.50 5.07
C THR A 29 19.34 5.48 4.80
N THR A 30 19.08 5.69 3.52
CA THR A 30 17.92 6.51 3.11
C THR A 30 16.72 5.97 3.88
N PRO A 31 15.96 6.82 4.61
CA PRO A 31 14.84 6.34 5.38
C PRO A 31 13.93 5.53 4.48
N ARG A 32 13.46 4.39 4.96
CA ARG A 32 12.42 3.61 4.27
C ARG A 32 11.21 4.50 4.04
N GLN A 33 10.57 4.37 2.90
CA GLN A 33 9.41 5.18 2.54
C GLN A 33 8.23 4.27 2.20
N VAL A 34 7.04 4.66 2.66
CA VAL A 34 5.80 3.97 2.33
C VAL A 34 4.69 4.98 2.03
N ALA A 35 4.00 4.78 0.91
CA ALA A 35 2.76 5.43 0.58
C ALA A 35 1.60 4.51 1.00
N ILE A 36 0.64 5.08 1.71
CA ILE A 36 -0.56 4.36 2.13
C ILE A 36 -1.64 4.54 1.08
N THR A 37 -2.20 3.43 0.61
CA THR A 37 -3.36 3.44 -0.29
C THR A 37 -4.47 2.60 0.30
N ILE A 38 -5.71 3.07 0.15
CA ILE A 38 -6.91 2.46 0.74
C ILE A 38 -7.92 2.21 -0.36
N ASP A 39 -8.22 0.95 -0.62
CA ASP A 39 -9.14 0.53 -1.65
C ASP A 39 -10.58 0.40 -1.11
N ASP A 40 -11.54 0.31 -2.01
CA ASP A 40 -12.96 0.07 -1.74
C ASP A 40 -13.68 1.21 -1.00
N LEU A 41 -13.29 2.47 -1.26
CA LEU A 41 -14.01 3.61 -0.72
C LEU A 41 -15.46 3.68 -1.23
N PRO A 42 -16.39 4.24 -0.43
CA PRO A 42 -16.18 4.82 0.90
C PRO A 42 -16.08 3.79 2.03
N TYR A 43 -16.48 2.52 1.82
CA TYR A 43 -16.47 1.49 2.85
C TYR A 43 -16.50 0.06 2.26
N ALA A 44 -15.60 -0.81 2.71
CA ALA A 44 -15.40 -2.14 2.12
C ALA A 44 -16.34 -3.24 2.67
N ASP A 45 -16.75 -3.16 3.96
CA ASP A 45 -17.28 -4.33 4.68
C ASP A 45 -18.75 -4.68 4.42
N ALA A 46 -19.59 -3.74 4.06
CA ALA A 46 -21.02 -3.99 4.00
C ALA A 46 -21.65 -3.68 2.63
N ARG A 47 -22.52 -4.59 2.20
CA ARG A 47 -23.48 -4.38 1.11
C ARG A 47 -24.84 -4.99 1.52
N PRO A 48 -25.85 -4.17 1.77
CA PRO A 48 -25.94 -2.70 1.70
C PRO A 48 -25.15 -2.00 2.82
N CYS A 49 -24.76 -0.75 2.57
CA CYS A 49 -24.11 0.09 3.58
C CYS A 49 -25.12 0.55 4.63
N ASN A 50 -24.71 0.54 5.90
CA ASN A 50 -25.38 1.25 6.97
C ASN A 50 -24.70 2.61 7.13
N GLU A 51 -25.41 3.72 6.97
CA GLU A 51 -24.86 5.06 6.99
C GLU A 51 -24.11 5.36 8.30
N HIS A 52 -24.78 5.14 9.46
CA HIS A 52 -24.17 5.41 10.77
C HIS A 52 -22.87 4.61 10.98
N GLU A 53 -22.87 3.34 10.63
CA GLU A 53 -21.68 2.49 10.72
C GLU A 53 -20.59 2.95 9.76
N THR A 54 -20.95 3.27 8.51
CA THR A 54 -20.01 3.73 7.48
C THR A 54 -19.34 5.03 7.91
N VAL A 55 -20.11 6.01 8.38
CA VAL A 55 -19.59 7.28 8.92
C VAL A 55 -18.68 7.06 10.11
N ALA A 56 -19.08 6.19 11.07
CA ALA A 56 -18.29 5.92 12.26
C ALA A 56 -16.94 5.26 11.92
N ASN A 57 -16.92 4.29 11.00
CA ASN A 57 -15.67 3.63 10.59
C ASN A 57 -14.78 4.55 9.74
N THR A 58 -15.37 5.35 8.84
CA THR A 58 -14.63 6.36 8.08
C THR A 58 -13.94 7.36 9.01
N LYS A 59 -14.63 7.86 10.04
CA LYS A 59 -14.03 8.74 11.06
C LYS A 59 -12.84 8.09 11.75
N LYS A 60 -12.98 6.82 12.17
CA LYS A 60 -11.90 6.06 12.83
C LYS A 60 -10.69 5.85 11.93
N LEU A 61 -10.90 5.58 10.63
CA LEU A 61 -9.81 5.48 9.66
C LEU A 61 -9.09 6.82 9.48
N LEU A 62 -9.83 7.91 9.39
CA LEU A 62 -9.28 9.24 9.10
C LEU A 62 -8.58 9.88 10.31
N GLU A 63 -8.98 9.54 11.54
CA GLU A 63 -8.40 10.11 12.74
C GLU A 63 -6.86 9.93 12.82
N PRO A 64 -6.29 8.71 12.73
CA PRO A 64 -4.85 8.50 12.75
C PRO A 64 -4.14 9.08 11.53
N ILE A 65 -4.79 9.09 10.35
CA ILE A 65 -4.26 9.69 9.12
C ILE A 65 -4.06 11.20 9.33
N ARG A 66 -5.07 11.89 9.84
CA ARG A 66 -5.03 13.33 10.12
C ARG A 66 -4.03 13.67 11.23
N ALA A 67 -4.08 12.93 12.34
CA ALA A 67 -3.21 13.14 13.49
C ALA A 67 -1.72 13.01 13.11
N ALA A 68 -1.41 12.04 12.27
CA ALA A 68 -0.05 11.76 11.83
C ALA A 68 0.32 12.46 10.51
N LYS A 69 -0.62 13.20 9.88
CA LYS A 69 -0.45 13.86 8.57
C LYS A 69 0.06 12.90 7.50
N VAL A 70 -0.47 11.69 7.48
CA VAL A 70 -0.10 10.65 6.50
C VAL A 70 -0.79 10.97 5.17
N PRO A 71 -0.04 11.16 4.07
CA PRO A 71 -0.65 11.27 2.75
C PRO A 71 -1.29 9.93 2.34
N VAL A 72 -2.54 9.96 1.86
CA VAL A 72 -3.29 8.77 1.48
C VAL A 72 -3.96 8.98 0.13
N VAL A 73 -3.98 7.93 -0.70
CA VAL A 73 -4.88 7.85 -1.86
C VAL A 73 -5.95 6.81 -1.57
N GLY A 74 -7.22 7.21 -1.69
CA GLY A 74 -8.37 6.32 -1.53
C GLY A 74 -9.02 6.00 -2.87
N PHE A 75 -9.14 4.73 -3.22
CA PHE A 75 -9.70 4.28 -4.49
C PHE A 75 -11.19 3.99 -4.37
N VAL A 76 -11.99 4.76 -5.13
CA VAL A 76 -13.44 4.79 -5.01
C VAL A 76 -14.10 3.81 -5.98
N ILE A 77 -14.94 2.94 -5.44
CA ILE A 77 -15.90 2.16 -6.24
C ILE A 77 -17.15 3.00 -6.40
N GLY A 78 -17.51 3.35 -7.65
CA GLY A 78 -18.57 4.31 -7.94
C GLY A 78 -19.95 3.89 -7.40
N GLU A 79 -20.34 2.63 -7.49
CA GLU A 79 -21.63 2.14 -6.96
C GLU A 79 -21.63 1.82 -5.46
N ARG A 80 -20.45 1.83 -4.81
CA ARG A 80 -20.35 1.46 -3.38
C ARG A 80 -21.29 2.34 -2.54
N CYS A 81 -22.01 1.71 -1.62
CA CYS A 81 -23.06 2.37 -0.84
C CYS A 81 -24.19 2.99 -1.68
N GLY A 82 -24.48 2.44 -2.87
CA GLY A 82 -25.55 2.91 -3.77
C GLY A 82 -26.95 2.87 -3.19
N ASN A 83 -27.15 2.18 -2.06
CA ASN A 83 -28.40 2.20 -1.28
C ASN A 83 -28.58 3.45 -0.42
N LEU A 84 -27.51 4.26 -0.22
CA LEU A 84 -27.59 5.57 0.44
C LEU A 84 -28.00 6.63 -0.57
N GLY A 85 -28.59 7.72 -0.06
CA GLY A 85 -28.95 8.87 -0.90
C GLY A 85 -27.72 9.58 -1.51
N PRO A 86 -27.93 10.42 -2.54
CA PRO A 86 -26.85 11.14 -3.19
C PRO A 86 -26.08 12.08 -2.24
N GLU A 87 -26.77 12.68 -1.27
CA GLU A 87 -26.16 13.59 -0.30
C GLU A 87 -25.27 12.84 0.70
N GLU A 88 -25.76 11.73 1.24
CA GLU A 88 -24.99 10.89 2.16
C GLU A 88 -23.73 10.33 1.49
N ARG A 89 -23.82 9.90 0.25
CA ARG A 89 -22.67 9.41 -0.54
C ARG A 89 -21.66 10.53 -0.79
N ARG A 90 -22.13 11.71 -1.16
CA ARG A 90 -21.28 12.89 -1.32
C ARG A 90 -20.57 13.23 -0.01
N ASP A 91 -21.28 13.25 1.11
CA ASP A 91 -20.73 13.64 2.40
C ASP A 91 -19.68 12.61 2.89
N LEU A 92 -19.90 11.31 2.62
CA LEU A 92 -18.88 10.28 2.86
C LEU A 92 -17.59 10.54 2.06
N LEU A 93 -17.68 10.84 0.76
CA LEU A 93 -16.50 11.13 -0.06
C LEU A 93 -15.81 12.43 0.38
N LYS A 94 -16.59 13.45 0.75
CA LYS A 94 -16.05 14.70 1.33
C LYS A 94 -15.30 14.43 2.63
N MET A 95 -15.80 13.56 3.49
CA MET A 95 -15.06 13.18 4.72
C MET A 95 -13.67 12.64 4.40
N TRP A 96 -13.52 11.80 3.37
CA TRP A 96 -12.21 11.31 2.93
C TRP A 96 -11.30 12.45 2.46
N MET A 97 -11.82 13.35 1.63
CA MET A 97 -11.05 14.51 1.13
C MET A 97 -10.66 15.46 2.27
N ASP A 98 -11.61 15.82 3.15
CA ASP A 98 -11.37 16.67 4.32
C ASP A 98 -10.40 16.00 5.33
N GLY A 99 -10.35 14.66 5.29
CA GLY A 99 -9.38 13.86 6.02
C GLY A 99 -7.98 13.89 5.43
N GLY A 100 -7.80 14.50 4.25
CA GLY A 100 -6.51 14.62 3.56
C GLY A 100 -6.25 13.51 2.52
N ALA A 101 -7.26 12.69 2.19
CA ALA A 101 -7.11 11.68 1.15
C ALA A 101 -7.29 12.32 -0.25
N GLU A 102 -6.40 11.97 -1.18
CA GLU A 102 -6.62 12.12 -2.61
C GLU A 102 -7.53 10.97 -3.09
N LEU A 103 -8.50 11.25 -3.97
CA LEU A 103 -9.37 10.21 -4.49
C LEU A 103 -8.83 9.65 -5.80
N GLY A 104 -8.84 8.33 -5.92
CA GLY A 104 -8.54 7.55 -7.10
C GLY A 104 -9.77 6.80 -7.61
N ASN A 105 -9.68 6.28 -8.83
CA ASN A 105 -10.74 5.51 -9.48
C ASN A 105 -10.50 4.01 -9.30
N HIS A 106 -11.55 3.27 -8.87
CA HIS A 106 -11.53 1.81 -8.68
C HIS A 106 -12.67 1.11 -9.43
N THR A 107 -13.06 1.68 -10.58
CA THR A 107 -14.21 1.26 -11.40
C THR A 107 -15.57 1.51 -10.74
N TRP A 108 -16.65 1.31 -11.49
CA TRP A 108 -18.01 1.52 -10.99
C TRP A 108 -18.48 0.40 -10.07
N SER A 109 -18.42 -0.86 -10.53
CA SER A 109 -18.97 -2.03 -9.85
C SER A 109 -17.90 -3.01 -9.32
N HIS A 110 -16.61 -2.68 -9.48
CA HIS A 110 -15.48 -3.54 -9.12
C HIS A 110 -15.41 -4.84 -9.95
N PRO A 111 -15.55 -4.78 -11.29
CA PRO A 111 -15.48 -5.98 -12.13
C PRO A 111 -14.06 -6.53 -12.22
N ASP A 112 -13.96 -7.84 -12.42
CA ASP A 112 -12.71 -8.51 -12.73
C ASP A 112 -12.43 -8.41 -14.25
N LEU A 113 -11.38 -7.69 -14.66
CA LEU A 113 -10.98 -7.57 -16.07
C LEU A 113 -10.69 -8.94 -16.74
N ASN A 114 -10.39 -9.97 -15.95
CA ASN A 114 -10.26 -11.32 -16.48
C ASN A 114 -11.58 -11.99 -16.87
N ARG A 115 -12.72 -11.36 -16.56
CA ARG A 115 -14.07 -11.93 -16.73
C ARG A 115 -15.02 -11.08 -17.56
N VAL A 116 -14.65 -9.81 -17.79
CA VAL A 116 -15.47 -8.89 -18.59
C VAL A 116 -14.70 -8.42 -19.82
N PRO A 117 -15.38 -8.07 -20.93
CA PRO A 117 -14.74 -7.44 -22.09
C PRO A 117 -14.08 -6.10 -21.69
N LEU A 118 -12.96 -5.79 -22.34
CA LEU A 118 -12.24 -4.54 -22.06
C LEU A 118 -13.12 -3.29 -22.27
N GLU A 119 -13.94 -3.28 -23.32
CA GLU A 119 -14.86 -2.16 -23.60
C GLU A 119 -15.85 -1.92 -22.45
N GLU A 120 -16.36 -2.97 -21.82
CA GLU A 120 -17.23 -2.86 -20.64
C GLU A 120 -16.44 -2.33 -19.44
N TYR A 121 -15.22 -2.81 -19.26
CA TYR A 121 -14.35 -2.33 -18.20
C TYR A 121 -13.95 -0.85 -18.36
N GLU A 122 -13.72 -0.40 -19.58
CA GLU A 122 -13.47 1.02 -19.87
C GLU A 122 -14.69 1.90 -19.52
N LYS A 123 -15.91 1.43 -19.80
CA LYS A 123 -17.16 2.12 -19.38
C LYS A 123 -17.28 2.22 -17.87
N GLU A 124 -16.88 1.21 -17.13
CA GLU A 124 -16.85 1.20 -15.66
C GLU A 124 -15.91 2.28 -15.09
N ILE A 125 -14.75 2.46 -15.72
CA ILE A 125 -13.80 3.53 -15.34
C ILE A 125 -14.42 4.91 -15.60
N LEU A 126 -15.00 5.13 -16.78
CA LEU A 126 -15.62 6.40 -17.13
C LEU A 126 -16.86 6.73 -16.28
N ALA A 127 -17.68 5.72 -15.94
CA ALA A 127 -18.83 5.91 -15.06
C ALA A 127 -18.42 6.41 -13.67
N THR A 128 -17.31 5.88 -13.13
CA THR A 128 -16.78 6.35 -11.83
C THR A 128 -16.20 7.75 -11.94
N ASP A 129 -15.52 8.08 -13.03
CA ASP A 129 -14.98 9.42 -13.26
C ASP A 129 -16.12 10.46 -13.32
N GLU A 130 -17.17 10.19 -14.10
CA GLU A 130 -18.35 11.02 -14.19
C GLU A 130 -19.05 11.19 -12.84
N TYR A 131 -19.21 10.07 -12.10
CA TYR A 131 -19.79 10.10 -10.75
C TYR A 131 -19.01 11.01 -9.80
N LEU A 132 -17.68 10.89 -9.76
CA LEU A 132 -16.84 11.70 -8.89
C LEU A 132 -16.94 13.18 -9.26
N HIS A 133 -16.86 13.51 -10.55
CA HIS A 133 -17.03 14.89 -11.02
C HIS A 133 -18.40 15.48 -10.67
N HIS A 134 -19.46 14.69 -10.81
CA HIS A 134 -20.81 15.13 -10.53
C HIS A 134 -21.09 15.29 -9.02
N THR A 135 -20.54 14.39 -8.22
CA THR A 135 -20.80 14.32 -6.77
C THR A 135 -20.02 15.35 -5.97
N ILE A 136 -18.76 15.55 -6.29
CA ILE A 136 -17.83 16.41 -5.52
C ILE A 136 -17.30 17.60 -6.31
N GLY A 137 -17.71 17.77 -7.53
CA GLY A 137 -17.29 18.87 -8.40
C GLY A 137 -16.02 18.60 -9.18
N PRO A 138 -15.43 19.60 -9.85
CA PRO A 138 -14.26 19.42 -10.71
C PRO A 138 -13.05 18.97 -9.88
N LEU A 139 -12.82 17.67 -9.86
CA LEU A 139 -11.69 17.02 -9.21
C LEU A 139 -10.81 16.39 -10.28
N LYS A 140 -9.49 16.57 -10.17
CA LYS A 140 -8.56 15.85 -11.01
C LYS A 140 -8.27 14.48 -10.38
N VAL A 141 -8.97 13.45 -10.81
CA VAL A 141 -8.67 12.06 -10.45
C VAL A 141 -7.49 11.59 -11.28
N ARG A 142 -6.33 11.42 -10.64
CA ARG A 142 -5.06 11.09 -11.33
C ARG A 142 -4.76 9.61 -11.37
N TYR A 143 -5.22 8.87 -10.36
CA TYR A 143 -4.85 7.49 -10.15
C TYR A 143 -6.00 6.54 -10.43
N PHE A 144 -5.65 5.45 -11.09
CA PHE A 144 -6.52 4.29 -11.28
C PHE A 144 -5.89 3.07 -10.61
N ARG A 145 -6.69 2.29 -9.92
CA ARG A 145 -6.29 0.99 -9.39
C ARG A 145 -7.20 -0.08 -10.00
N PRO A 146 -6.66 -1.06 -10.74
CA PRO A 146 -7.48 -2.14 -11.25
C PRO A 146 -7.96 -3.05 -10.11
N PRO A 147 -9.27 -3.37 -10.04
CA PRO A 147 -9.78 -4.41 -9.15
C PRO A 147 -8.96 -5.70 -9.21
N TYR A 148 -8.71 -6.31 -8.06
CA TYR A 148 -7.90 -7.54 -7.91
C TYR A 148 -6.45 -7.40 -8.42
N LEU A 149 -5.97 -6.19 -8.69
CA LEU A 149 -4.70 -5.92 -9.39
C LEU A 149 -4.61 -6.60 -10.77
N HIS A 150 -5.76 -6.87 -11.40
CA HIS A 150 -5.85 -7.49 -12.72
C HIS A 150 -5.81 -6.41 -13.81
N ASP A 151 -4.68 -6.28 -14.48
CA ASP A 151 -4.42 -5.28 -15.53
C ASP A 151 -4.40 -5.86 -16.96
N GLY A 152 -4.78 -7.14 -17.09
CA GLY A 152 -4.94 -7.83 -18.36
C GLY A 152 -4.29 -9.21 -18.40
N ALA A 153 -5.10 -10.22 -18.74
CA ALA A 153 -4.66 -11.62 -18.87
C ALA A 153 -3.87 -11.90 -20.16
N THR A 154 -3.88 -10.97 -21.11
CA THR A 154 -3.11 -11.01 -22.37
C THR A 154 -2.31 -9.73 -22.56
N ALA A 155 -1.22 -9.83 -23.30
CA ALA A 155 -0.40 -8.65 -23.63
C ALA A 155 -1.20 -7.58 -24.38
N GLU A 156 -2.14 -7.99 -25.23
CA GLU A 156 -3.00 -7.08 -25.95
C GLU A 156 -3.96 -6.33 -25.03
N THR A 157 -4.69 -7.04 -24.16
CA THR A 157 -5.61 -6.44 -23.20
C THR A 157 -4.88 -5.43 -22.29
N LYS A 158 -3.72 -5.84 -21.75
CA LYS A 158 -2.88 -4.95 -20.91
C LYS A 158 -2.45 -3.69 -21.68
N ARG A 159 -1.94 -3.83 -22.89
CA ARG A 159 -1.53 -2.69 -23.73
C ARG A 159 -2.69 -1.75 -24.06
N LEU A 160 -3.86 -2.30 -24.35
CA LEU A 160 -5.05 -1.51 -24.68
C LEU A 160 -5.55 -0.75 -23.47
N LEU A 161 -5.63 -1.41 -22.29
CA LEU A 161 -5.98 -0.73 -21.03
C LEU A 161 -5.01 0.40 -20.71
N GLN A 162 -3.70 0.17 -20.78
CA GLN A 162 -2.69 1.21 -20.56
C GLN A 162 -2.84 2.39 -21.50
N SER A 163 -3.13 2.10 -22.78
CA SER A 163 -3.39 3.14 -23.77
C SER A 163 -4.66 3.94 -23.47
N PHE A 164 -5.71 3.26 -23.00
CA PHE A 164 -6.95 3.91 -22.54
C PHE A 164 -6.69 4.81 -21.33
N LEU A 165 -6.04 4.30 -20.30
CA LEU A 165 -5.71 5.07 -19.10
C LEU A 165 -4.90 6.33 -19.43
N THR A 166 -3.89 6.19 -20.30
CA THR A 166 -3.07 7.33 -20.75
C THR A 166 -3.90 8.39 -21.48
N ARG A 167 -4.82 7.99 -22.39
CA ARG A 167 -5.70 8.92 -23.10
C ARG A 167 -6.64 9.70 -22.18
N HIS A 168 -7.01 9.08 -21.05
CA HIS A 168 -7.90 9.69 -20.03
C HIS A 168 -7.12 10.33 -18.88
N ASN A 169 -5.80 10.51 -19.03
CA ASN A 169 -4.91 11.12 -18.02
C ASN A 169 -4.86 10.37 -16.68
N TYR A 170 -5.14 9.08 -16.68
CA TYR A 170 -4.93 8.20 -15.55
C TYR A 170 -3.52 7.66 -15.50
N GLN A 171 -3.00 7.53 -14.27
CA GLN A 171 -1.81 6.77 -13.96
C GLN A 171 -2.23 5.55 -13.14
N GLU A 172 -1.85 4.36 -13.58
CA GLU A 172 -2.07 3.15 -12.81
C GLU A 172 -1.26 3.20 -11.51
N ALA A 173 -1.95 2.96 -10.38
CA ALA A 173 -1.33 2.97 -9.06
C ALA A 173 -0.80 1.56 -8.73
N PRO A 174 0.53 1.39 -8.64
CA PRO A 174 1.12 0.10 -8.32
C PRO A 174 0.92 -0.27 -6.85
N VAL A 175 1.02 -1.57 -6.55
CA VAL A 175 1.09 -2.11 -5.19
C VAL A 175 2.39 -2.87 -5.03
N THR A 176 3.18 -2.53 -4.02
CA THR A 176 4.42 -3.26 -3.71
C THR A 176 4.33 -4.05 -2.41
N LEU A 177 3.55 -3.58 -1.45
CA LEU A 177 3.15 -4.32 -0.25
C LEU A 177 1.72 -4.83 -0.44
N ASP A 178 1.60 -5.90 -1.21
CA ASP A 178 0.36 -6.66 -1.34
C ASP A 178 0.17 -7.56 -0.12
N ASN A 179 -1.08 -7.79 0.26
CA ASN A 179 -1.39 -8.55 1.47
C ASN A 179 -2.85 -9.00 1.50
N ASN A 180 -3.19 -9.87 2.45
CA ASN A 180 -4.52 -10.42 2.62
C ASN A 180 -5.32 -9.74 3.77
N ASP A 181 -5.24 -8.42 3.92
CA ASP A 181 -6.03 -7.69 4.94
C ASP A 181 -7.53 -7.92 4.80
N TRP A 182 -8.01 -8.13 3.57
CA TRP A 182 -9.40 -8.45 3.25
C TRP A 182 -9.86 -9.79 3.85
N VAL A 183 -8.96 -10.79 3.98
CA VAL A 183 -9.23 -12.08 4.64
C VAL A 183 -9.45 -11.85 6.13
N PHE A 184 -8.55 -11.09 6.76
CA PHE A 184 -8.70 -10.69 8.16
C PHE A 184 -9.95 -9.84 8.38
N ALA A 185 -10.25 -8.89 7.49
CA ALA A 185 -11.45 -8.07 7.58
C ALA A 185 -12.74 -8.91 7.46
N ALA A 186 -12.75 -9.93 6.61
CA ALA A 186 -13.89 -10.85 6.49
C ALA A 186 -14.09 -11.68 7.76
N ALA A 187 -13.01 -12.22 8.35
CA ALA A 187 -13.05 -12.92 9.64
C ALA A 187 -13.50 -11.98 10.77
N TYR A 188 -12.99 -10.76 10.82
CA TYR A 188 -13.34 -9.75 11.82
C TYR A 188 -14.79 -9.34 11.73
N ARG A 189 -15.31 -9.11 10.51
CA ARG A 189 -16.73 -8.82 10.27
C ARG A 189 -17.64 -9.92 10.83
N ARG A 190 -17.23 -11.19 10.70
CA ARG A 190 -17.94 -12.34 11.30
C ARG A 190 -17.96 -12.23 12.82
N ALA A 191 -16.80 -12.06 13.46
CA ALA A 191 -16.69 -11.95 14.91
C ALA A 191 -17.61 -10.85 15.46
N ILE A 192 -17.63 -9.68 14.77
CA ILE A 192 -18.50 -8.57 15.17
C ILE A 192 -19.99 -8.92 14.97
N LYS A 193 -20.36 -9.58 13.88
CA LYS A 193 -21.75 -9.98 13.62
C LYS A 193 -22.26 -11.00 14.64
N GLU A 194 -21.39 -11.91 15.06
CA GLU A 194 -21.69 -12.95 16.06
C GLU A 194 -21.57 -12.42 17.51
N ASN A 195 -21.19 -11.14 17.70
CA ASN A 195 -20.91 -10.52 19.00
C ASN A 195 -19.82 -11.28 19.79
N ASP A 196 -18.87 -11.92 19.11
CA ASP A 196 -17.74 -12.62 19.70
C ASP A 196 -16.54 -11.69 19.89
N ALA A 197 -16.50 -11.00 21.02
CA ALA A 197 -15.43 -10.06 21.35
C ALA A 197 -14.06 -10.75 21.50
N ALA A 198 -14.03 -11.98 22.03
CA ALA A 198 -12.77 -12.72 22.19
C ALA A 198 -12.19 -13.13 20.84
N LEU A 199 -13.05 -13.53 19.89
CA LEU A 199 -12.60 -13.82 18.53
C LEU A 199 -12.14 -12.55 17.81
N ALA A 200 -12.82 -11.42 17.99
CA ALA A 200 -12.41 -10.14 17.40
C ALA A 200 -11.01 -9.73 17.89
N GLU A 201 -10.77 -9.77 19.21
CA GLU A 201 -9.46 -9.48 19.81
C GLU A 201 -8.38 -10.43 19.28
N ARG A 202 -8.66 -11.73 19.21
CA ARG A 202 -7.72 -12.70 18.65
C ARG A 202 -7.34 -12.42 17.20
N ILE A 203 -8.28 -11.90 16.39
CA ILE A 203 -8.00 -11.49 15.00
C ILE A 203 -7.14 -10.23 14.97
N GLU A 204 -7.44 -9.23 15.82
CA GLU A 204 -6.63 -8.02 15.99
C GLU A 204 -5.18 -8.36 16.37
N ASP A 205 -4.98 -9.27 17.32
CA ASP A 205 -3.66 -9.72 17.78
C ASP A 205 -2.85 -10.43 16.69
N ALA A 206 -3.52 -11.14 15.78
CA ALA A 206 -2.86 -11.84 14.68
C ALA A 206 -2.55 -10.92 13.48
N TYR A 207 -3.27 -9.81 13.34
CA TYR A 207 -3.19 -8.95 12.15
C TYR A 207 -1.86 -8.21 12.03
N ILE A 208 -1.39 -7.54 13.08
CA ILE A 208 -0.14 -6.77 13.02
C ILE A 208 1.10 -7.66 12.80
N PRO A 209 1.28 -8.80 13.48
CA PRO A 209 2.37 -9.73 13.18
C PRO A 209 2.36 -10.23 11.73
N TYR A 210 1.18 -10.48 11.17
CA TYR A 210 1.05 -10.83 9.76
C TYR A 210 1.52 -9.68 8.85
N MET A 211 1.03 -8.45 9.06
CA MET A 211 1.43 -7.27 8.27
C MET A 211 2.93 -6.97 8.40
N GLU A 212 3.51 -7.23 9.56
CA GLU A 212 4.95 -7.12 9.78
C GLU A 212 5.73 -8.16 8.96
N SER A 213 5.25 -9.39 8.88
CA SER A 213 5.85 -10.44 8.06
C SER A 213 5.80 -10.10 6.56
N ILE A 214 4.70 -9.52 6.09
CA ILE A 214 4.55 -8.99 4.72
C ILE A 214 5.57 -7.88 4.46
N ALA A 215 5.68 -6.90 5.36
CA ALA A 215 6.64 -5.82 5.21
C ALA A 215 8.08 -6.36 5.12
N ALA A 216 8.47 -7.26 6.03
CA ALA A 216 9.79 -7.90 6.03
C ALA A 216 10.06 -8.69 4.75
N PHE A 217 9.05 -9.40 4.24
CA PHE A 217 9.15 -10.15 2.99
C PHE A 217 9.46 -9.22 1.81
N PHE A 218 8.69 -8.17 1.61
CA PHE A 218 8.87 -7.28 0.47
C PHE A 218 10.08 -6.35 0.61
N GLU A 219 10.52 -6.00 1.83
CA GLU A 219 11.82 -5.36 2.07
C GLU A 219 12.95 -6.22 1.50
N ARG A 220 13.05 -7.48 1.93
CA ARG A 220 14.03 -8.44 1.42
C ARG A 220 13.88 -8.64 -0.09
N ARG A 221 12.66 -8.84 -0.56
CA ARG A 221 12.38 -9.10 -1.97
C ARG A 221 12.74 -7.92 -2.86
N SER A 222 12.55 -6.68 -2.40
CA SER A 222 13.03 -5.48 -3.10
C SER A 222 14.53 -5.52 -3.33
N VAL A 223 15.30 -5.85 -2.30
CA VAL A 223 16.77 -5.95 -2.41
C VAL A 223 17.18 -7.03 -3.40
N GLU A 224 16.55 -8.19 -3.36
CA GLU A 224 16.84 -9.29 -4.28
C GLU A 224 16.52 -8.96 -5.74
N VAL A 225 15.42 -8.26 -5.98
CA VAL A 225 14.95 -7.93 -7.32
C VAL A 225 15.63 -6.67 -7.86
N LEU A 226 15.78 -5.64 -7.04
CA LEU A 226 16.20 -4.29 -7.47
C LEU A 226 17.64 -3.95 -7.06
N GLY A 227 18.29 -4.76 -6.19
CA GLY A 227 19.59 -4.47 -5.61
C GLY A 227 19.55 -3.47 -4.45
N ARG A 228 18.35 -3.02 -4.04
CA ARG A 228 18.10 -2.09 -2.94
C ARG A 228 16.65 -2.13 -2.52
N GLU A 229 16.37 -1.62 -1.34
CA GLU A 229 14.98 -1.33 -0.99
C GLU A 229 14.44 -0.19 -1.87
N CYS A 230 13.14 -0.23 -2.18
CA CYS A 230 12.44 0.85 -2.87
C CYS A 230 11.38 1.46 -1.95
N PRO A 231 10.94 2.71 -2.20
CA PRO A 231 9.72 3.22 -1.58
C PRO A 231 8.57 2.26 -1.83
N GLN A 232 7.84 1.92 -0.78
CA GLN A 232 6.75 0.95 -0.86
C GLN A 232 5.41 1.63 -1.11
N VAL A 233 4.48 0.91 -1.72
CA VAL A 233 3.06 1.29 -1.82
C VAL A 233 2.26 0.20 -1.16
N LEU A 234 1.67 0.52 0.00
CA LEU A 234 0.81 -0.38 0.75
C LEU A 234 -0.62 -0.31 0.25
N LEU A 235 -1.23 -1.47 0.01
CA LEU A 235 -2.66 -1.61 -0.19
C LEU A 235 -3.29 -2.12 1.11
N ILE A 236 -4.34 -1.43 1.57
CA ILE A 236 -5.31 -1.90 2.56
C ILE A 236 -6.71 -1.48 2.13
N HIS A 237 -7.74 -2.05 2.73
CA HIS A 237 -9.13 -1.72 2.38
C HIS A 237 -9.82 -0.85 3.44
N ALA A 238 -10.83 -0.09 3.02
CA ALA A 238 -11.65 0.76 3.91
C ALA A 238 -12.57 -0.09 4.80
N SER A 239 -11.99 -0.96 5.62
CA SER A 239 -12.69 -1.94 6.44
C SER A 239 -12.79 -1.53 7.92
N ARG A 240 -13.70 -2.19 8.65
CA ARG A 240 -13.84 -2.04 10.11
C ARG A 240 -12.56 -2.48 10.84
N LEU A 241 -11.91 -3.54 10.37
CA LEU A 241 -10.64 -3.99 10.94
C LEU A 241 -9.58 -2.90 10.80
N ASN A 242 -9.41 -2.36 9.59
CA ASN A 242 -8.44 -1.28 9.37
C ASN A 242 -8.82 0.00 10.13
N ALA A 243 -10.12 0.30 10.29
CA ALA A 243 -10.55 1.40 11.15
C ALA A 243 -10.13 1.22 12.63
N LYS A 244 -10.02 -0.02 13.09
CA LYS A 244 -9.52 -0.36 14.44
C LYS A 244 -8.01 -0.39 14.51
N MET A 245 -7.34 -1.00 13.52
CA MET A 245 -5.93 -1.38 13.60
C MET A 245 -4.98 -0.36 12.96
N LEU A 246 -5.47 0.62 12.22
CA LEU A 246 -4.61 1.59 11.51
C LEU A 246 -3.63 2.34 12.42
N PRO A 247 -3.98 2.79 13.64
CA PRO A 247 -3.00 3.40 14.55
C PRO A 247 -1.80 2.50 14.82
N THR A 248 -2.06 1.22 15.12
CA THR A 248 -1.03 0.22 15.41
C THR A 248 -0.22 -0.13 14.15
N LEU A 249 -0.89 -0.23 13.00
CA LEU A 249 -0.23 -0.46 11.72
C LEU A 249 0.73 0.68 11.36
N LEU A 250 0.31 1.93 11.50
CA LEU A 250 1.18 3.09 11.28
C LEU A 250 2.36 3.12 12.25
N GLN A 251 2.14 2.71 13.51
CA GLN A 251 3.21 2.61 14.50
C GLN A 251 4.22 1.52 14.12
N MET A 252 3.77 0.34 13.71
CA MET A 252 4.62 -0.75 13.22
C MET A 252 5.53 -0.28 12.08
N PHE A 253 5.01 0.47 11.10
CA PHE A 253 5.83 1.04 10.03
C PHE A 253 6.88 2.03 10.55
N ARG A 254 6.54 2.90 11.51
CA ARG A 254 7.53 3.82 12.13
C ARG A 254 8.64 3.06 12.85
N GLU A 255 8.29 2.03 13.61
CA GLU A 255 9.25 1.18 14.34
C GLU A 255 10.19 0.44 13.40
N ARG A 256 9.73 0.12 12.19
CA ARG A 256 10.54 -0.44 11.11
C ARG A 256 11.36 0.62 10.35
N GLY A 257 11.32 1.89 10.77
CA GLY A 257 12.09 2.98 10.18
C GLY A 257 11.48 3.61 8.92
N TYR A 258 10.18 3.43 8.70
CA TYR A 258 9.49 4.05 7.57
C TYR A 258 9.07 5.49 7.86
N THR A 259 9.18 6.32 6.84
CA THR A 259 8.51 7.61 6.72
C THR A 259 7.34 7.50 5.74
N PHE A 260 6.23 8.16 6.06
CA PHE A 260 5.07 8.19 5.19
C PHE A 260 5.25 9.27 4.13
N VAL A 261 5.05 8.88 2.87
CA VAL A 261 5.17 9.76 1.70
C VAL A 261 3.91 9.69 0.85
N SER A 262 3.69 10.66 -0.03
CA SER A 262 2.60 10.57 -1.00
C SER A 262 2.87 9.47 -2.02
N LEU A 263 1.79 8.96 -2.66
CA LEU A 263 1.92 8.00 -3.75
C LEU A 263 2.79 8.57 -4.88
N GLU A 264 2.62 9.87 -5.21
CA GLU A 264 3.46 10.56 -6.18
C GLU A 264 4.94 10.53 -5.81
N GLN A 265 5.28 10.83 -4.54
CA GLN A 265 6.66 10.79 -4.06
C GLN A 265 7.24 9.37 -4.14
N ALA A 266 6.50 8.34 -3.75
CA ALA A 266 6.94 6.96 -3.86
C ALA A 266 7.20 6.58 -5.33
N MET A 267 6.26 6.90 -6.23
CA MET A 267 6.34 6.56 -7.64
C MET A 267 7.39 7.37 -8.42
N ASN A 268 7.90 8.47 -7.88
CA ASN A 268 9.02 9.21 -8.46
C ASN A 268 10.35 8.45 -8.38
N ASP A 269 10.45 7.44 -7.53
CA ASP A 269 11.65 6.61 -7.47
C ASP A 269 11.85 5.83 -8.78
N LYS A 270 13.13 5.66 -9.14
CA LYS A 270 13.52 4.95 -10.37
C LYS A 270 13.06 3.50 -10.44
N CYS A 271 12.76 2.85 -9.30
CA CYS A 271 12.26 1.47 -9.30
C CYS A 271 10.92 1.36 -10.03
N TYR A 272 10.06 2.37 -9.94
CA TYR A 272 8.76 2.42 -10.62
C TYR A 272 8.85 2.65 -12.15
N ARG A 273 10.07 2.88 -12.66
CA ARG A 273 10.36 2.89 -14.10
C ARG A 273 10.82 1.53 -14.62
N THR A 274 10.93 0.53 -13.73
CA THR A 274 11.20 -0.85 -14.16
C THR A 274 10.02 -1.35 -15.00
N PRO A 275 10.27 -1.91 -16.20
CA PRO A 275 9.20 -2.40 -17.04
C PRO A 275 8.38 -3.48 -16.33
N ASP A 276 7.07 -3.36 -16.36
CA ASP A 276 6.15 -4.42 -15.97
C ASP A 276 5.80 -5.25 -17.21
N THR A 277 6.48 -6.37 -17.36
CA THR A 277 6.26 -7.33 -18.45
C THR A 277 5.35 -8.48 -18.06
N TYR A 278 4.84 -8.49 -16.85
CA TYR A 278 3.94 -9.52 -16.39
C TYR A 278 2.63 -9.51 -17.17
N VAL A 279 2.25 -10.67 -17.67
CA VAL A 279 0.96 -10.93 -18.31
C VAL A 279 0.39 -12.20 -17.68
N GLY A 280 -0.79 -12.11 -17.11
CA GLY A 280 -1.39 -13.24 -16.42
C GLY A 280 -2.69 -12.89 -15.71
N ARG A 281 -3.30 -13.92 -15.12
CA ARG A 281 -4.62 -13.82 -14.47
C ARG A 281 -4.56 -13.52 -12.98
N LYS A 282 -3.37 -13.48 -12.37
CA LYS A 282 -3.20 -13.20 -10.94
C LYS A 282 -2.87 -11.73 -10.74
N GLY A 283 -3.46 -11.11 -9.73
CA GLY A 283 -2.95 -9.86 -9.18
C GLY A 283 -1.66 -10.14 -8.43
N LEU A 284 -0.59 -9.53 -8.83
CA LEU A 284 0.73 -9.71 -8.20
C LEU A 284 1.26 -8.35 -7.76
N SER A 285 1.95 -8.33 -6.62
CA SER A 285 2.79 -7.20 -6.24
C SER A 285 3.73 -6.79 -7.38
N TRP A 286 3.93 -5.50 -7.58
CA TRP A 286 4.86 -4.98 -8.60
C TRP A 286 6.30 -5.43 -8.39
N ILE A 287 6.70 -5.75 -7.15
CA ILE A 287 8.02 -6.33 -6.88
C ILE A 287 8.15 -7.72 -7.53
N HIS A 288 7.09 -8.54 -7.48
CA HIS A 288 7.07 -9.81 -8.20
C HIS A 288 7.09 -9.63 -9.72
N ARG A 289 6.30 -8.69 -10.23
CA ARG A 289 6.25 -8.37 -11.67
C ARG A 289 7.62 -7.91 -12.19
N TRP A 290 8.29 -7.03 -11.47
CA TRP A 290 9.65 -6.60 -11.79
C TRP A 290 10.68 -7.72 -11.66
N GLY A 291 10.48 -8.63 -10.71
CA GLY A 291 11.29 -9.85 -10.57
C GLY A 291 11.20 -10.72 -11.80
N LEU A 292 9.98 -11.00 -12.27
CA LEU A 292 9.74 -11.78 -13.51
C LEU A 292 10.41 -11.13 -14.72
N ALA A 293 10.33 -9.82 -14.89
CA ALA A 293 11.00 -9.10 -15.97
C ALA A 293 12.54 -9.23 -15.91
N ARG A 294 13.09 -9.61 -14.77
CA ARG A 294 14.54 -9.84 -14.53
C ARG A 294 14.90 -11.34 -14.41
N GLY A 295 13.99 -12.23 -14.81
CA GLY A 295 14.21 -13.68 -14.77
C GLY A 295 14.22 -14.28 -13.35
N LYS A 296 13.68 -13.59 -12.35
CA LYS A 296 13.56 -14.10 -10.98
C LYS A 296 12.18 -14.74 -10.77
N PRO A 297 12.11 -15.91 -10.13
CA PRO A 297 10.83 -16.56 -9.86
C PRO A 297 10.00 -15.76 -8.86
N ILE A 298 8.67 -16.01 -8.87
CA ILE A 298 7.78 -15.57 -7.79
C ILE A 298 8.10 -16.43 -6.56
N GLU A 299 8.27 -15.79 -5.43
CA GLU A 299 8.37 -16.47 -4.14
C GLU A 299 7.01 -16.45 -3.44
N PRO A 300 6.65 -17.51 -2.71
CA PRO A 300 5.46 -17.49 -1.87
C PRO A 300 5.53 -16.36 -0.84
N GLU A 301 4.47 -15.59 -0.76
CA GLU A 301 4.31 -14.55 0.27
C GLU A 301 3.93 -15.19 1.61
N PRO A 302 4.17 -14.51 2.74
CA PRO A 302 3.63 -14.95 4.02
C PRO A 302 2.10 -15.07 3.95
N GLU A 303 1.59 -16.20 4.40
CA GLU A 303 0.16 -16.47 4.43
C GLU A 303 -0.44 -16.06 5.80
N GLU A 304 -1.71 -15.70 5.80
CA GLU A 304 -2.47 -15.52 7.02
C GLU A 304 -2.61 -16.84 7.79
N PRO A 305 -2.80 -16.81 9.10
CA PRO A 305 -3.05 -18.02 9.88
C PRO A 305 -4.24 -18.81 9.33
N VAL A 306 -4.08 -20.11 9.14
CA VAL A 306 -5.09 -21.03 8.56
C VAL A 306 -6.47 -20.89 9.23
N TRP A 307 -6.52 -20.56 10.51
CA TRP A 307 -7.78 -20.37 11.22
C TRP A 307 -8.49 -19.06 10.80
N VAL A 308 -7.75 -18.01 10.42
CA VAL A 308 -8.32 -16.75 9.88
C VAL A 308 -8.92 -17.00 8.51
N ASP A 309 -8.17 -17.67 7.62
CA ASP A 309 -8.65 -18.05 6.28
C ASP A 309 -9.93 -18.89 6.36
N LYS A 310 -9.95 -19.92 7.22
CA LYS A 310 -11.16 -20.74 7.44
C LYS A 310 -12.36 -19.92 7.93
N LEU A 311 -12.15 -18.91 8.77
CA LEU A 311 -13.23 -18.03 9.23
C LEU A 311 -13.73 -17.12 8.12
N SER A 312 -12.84 -16.59 7.30
CA SER A 312 -13.17 -15.68 6.21
C SER A 312 -14.03 -16.34 5.14
N SER A 313 -13.76 -17.61 4.84
CA SER A 313 -14.39 -18.39 3.77
C SER A 313 -15.75 -19.00 4.16
N GLN A 314 -16.13 -19.02 5.44
CA GLN A 314 -17.41 -19.57 5.87
C GLN A 314 -18.55 -18.59 5.55
N PRO A 315 -19.74 -19.07 5.10
CA PRO A 315 -20.91 -18.22 4.94
C PRO A 315 -21.27 -17.50 6.24
N LEU A 316 -21.63 -16.22 6.15
CA LEU A 316 -22.23 -15.51 7.29
C LEU A 316 -23.61 -16.08 7.56
N LYS A 317 -23.83 -16.63 8.75
CA LYS A 317 -25.14 -17.13 9.18
C LYS A 317 -26.15 -15.99 9.37
#